data_e117a6657554b03ce1978ed6174f8705
#
_entry.id   e117a6657554b03ce1978ed6174f8705
#
_cell.length_a   1.000
_cell.length_b   1.000
_cell.length_c   1.000
_cell.angle_alpha   90.00
_cell.angle_beta   90.00
_cell.angle_gamma   90.00
#
_symmetry.space_group_name_H-M   'P 1'
#
loop_
_entity.id
_entity.type
_entity.pdbx_description
1 polymer ?
#
loop_
_entity_poly.entity_id
_entity_poly.type
_entity_poly.pdbx_seq_one_letter_code
_entity_poly.pdbx_strand_id
1 'polypeptide(L)'
;DQNGQIQSTHSISAGLDYPGVGPEHSWLKDNKRVKYVSVTDSEALKAFYHLTEKEGIIPALETAHALAYAFKIAKTKKNKNILINLSGRGDKDIDTIASIKRMKV
;
A
#
# COMPACT_ATOMS: atom_id res chain seq x y z
N ASP A 1 15.37 12.45 -8.03
CA ASP A 1 16.73 12.29 -7.49
C ASP A 1 17.38 13.66 -7.27
N GLN A 2 18.60 13.66 -6.83
CA GLN A 2 19.35 14.88 -6.51
C GLN A 2 19.56 15.78 -7.73
N ASN A 3 19.56 15.21 -8.93
CA ASN A 3 19.76 15.93 -10.17
C ASN A 3 18.46 16.27 -10.89
N GLY A 4 17.32 16.09 -10.26
CA GLY A 4 16.02 16.32 -10.88
C GLY A 4 15.63 15.25 -11.89
N GLN A 5 16.34 14.15 -11.97
CA GLN A 5 16.02 13.04 -12.86
C GLN A 5 15.03 12.09 -12.20
N ILE A 6 14.12 11.51 -13.00
CA ILE A 6 13.19 10.52 -12.52
C ILE A 6 13.92 9.19 -12.34
N GLN A 7 13.88 8.66 -11.13
CA GLN A 7 14.48 7.36 -10.83
C GLN A 7 13.44 6.25 -10.98
N SER A 8 13.90 5.08 -11.40
CA SER A 8 13.05 3.90 -11.42
C SER A 8 12.67 3.50 -9.99
N THR A 9 11.42 3.13 -9.82
CA THR A 9 10.92 2.65 -8.54
C THR A 9 10.53 1.19 -8.67
N HIS A 10 10.32 0.54 -7.52
CA HIS A 10 9.88 -0.85 -7.49
C HIS A 10 8.82 -1.04 -6.40
N SER A 11 7.75 -1.72 -6.75
CA SER A 11 6.71 -2.16 -5.82
C SER A 11 6.04 -3.40 -6.38
N ILE A 12 5.61 -4.29 -5.48
CA ILE A 12 4.77 -5.44 -5.87
C ILE A 12 3.39 -5.00 -6.37
N SER A 13 2.99 -3.78 -6.04
CA SER A 13 1.73 -3.19 -6.47
C SER A 13 1.96 -2.37 -7.74
N ALA A 14 1.27 -2.73 -8.82
CA ALA A 14 1.42 -2.04 -10.10
C ALA A 14 1.13 -0.55 -9.99
N GLY A 15 0.09 -0.18 -9.22
CA GLY A 15 -0.28 1.22 -9.05
C GLY A 15 0.75 2.04 -8.29
N LEU A 16 1.59 1.40 -7.49
CA LEU A 16 2.61 2.07 -6.68
C LEU A 16 4.01 1.99 -7.32
N ASP A 17 4.11 1.39 -8.49
CA ASP A 17 5.38 1.23 -9.19
C ASP A 17 5.71 2.42 -10.11
N TYR A 18 4.81 3.39 -10.19
CA TYR A 18 5.03 4.61 -10.96
C TYR A 18 5.93 5.57 -10.18
N PRO A 19 6.93 6.18 -10.81
CA PRO A 19 7.92 6.99 -10.12
C PRO A 19 7.44 8.40 -9.73
N GLY A 20 6.27 8.83 -10.20
CA GLY A 20 5.77 10.16 -9.92
C GLY A 20 4.30 10.15 -9.49
N VAL A 21 3.89 11.23 -8.84
CA VAL A 21 2.50 11.43 -8.42
C VAL A 21 1.89 12.57 -9.19
N GLY A 22 0.55 12.63 -9.21
CA GLY A 22 -0.16 13.71 -9.87
C GLY A 22 0.02 15.05 -9.16
N PRO A 23 -0.24 16.17 -9.86
CA PRO A 23 -0.05 17.50 -9.26
C PRO A 23 -0.88 17.75 -8.02
N GLU A 24 -2.10 17.22 -7.95
CA GLU A 24 -2.97 17.41 -6.80
C GLU A 24 -2.38 16.80 -5.53
N HIS A 25 -1.85 15.58 -5.61
CA HIS A 25 -1.21 14.94 -4.46
C HIS A 25 0.04 15.68 -4.04
N SER A 26 0.85 16.14 -5.00
CA SER A 26 2.04 16.94 -4.70
C SER A 26 1.66 18.23 -3.99
N TRP A 27 0.61 18.90 -4.44
CA TRP A 27 0.12 20.12 -3.81
C TRP A 27 -0.37 19.89 -2.38
N LEU A 28 -1.15 18.81 -2.17
CA LEU A 28 -1.67 18.48 -0.84
C LEU A 28 -0.54 18.19 0.14
N LYS A 29 0.51 17.50 -0.32
CA LYS A 29 1.69 17.23 0.50
C LYS A 29 2.43 18.50 0.86
N ASP A 30 2.70 19.35 -0.13
CA ASP A 30 3.45 20.58 0.06
C ASP A 30 2.73 21.54 0.99
N ASN A 31 1.40 21.56 0.96
CA ASN A 31 0.58 22.39 1.82
C ASN A 31 0.21 21.72 3.15
N LYS A 32 0.78 20.57 3.43
CA LYS A 32 0.59 19.83 4.69
C LYS A 32 -0.87 19.51 5.00
N ARG A 33 -1.70 19.40 3.95
CA ARG A 33 -3.10 19.00 4.08
C ARG A 33 -3.24 17.49 4.27
N VAL A 34 -2.27 16.73 3.78
CA VAL A 34 -2.26 15.27 3.81
C VAL A 34 -0.86 14.82 4.22
N LYS A 35 -0.81 13.83 5.10
CA LYS A 35 0.44 13.17 5.46
C LYS A 35 0.61 11.95 4.57
N TYR A 36 1.71 11.90 3.83
CA TYR A 36 2.02 10.75 2.97
C TYR A 36 3.07 9.88 3.65
N VAL A 37 2.86 8.58 3.59
CA VAL A 37 3.73 7.60 4.24
C VAL A 37 4.00 6.45 3.28
N SER A 38 4.97 5.62 3.62
CA SER A 38 5.29 4.43 2.84
C SER A 38 5.28 3.20 3.73
N VAL A 39 5.06 2.04 3.12
CA VAL A 39 5.21 0.75 3.77
C VAL A 39 5.99 -0.18 2.85
N THR A 40 6.61 -1.20 3.42
CA THR A 40 7.38 -2.16 2.62
C THR A 40 6.45 -3.17 1.95
N ASP A 41 6.95 -3.81 0.90
CA ASP A 41 6.22 -4.88 0.23
C ASP A 41 5.89 -6.02 1.19
N SER A 42 6.82 -6.35 2.08
CA SER A 42 6.62 -7.40 3.08
C SER A 42 5.47 -7.05 4.02
N GLU A 43 5.40 -5.82 4.47
CA GLU A 43 4.31 -5.35 5.33
C GLU A 43 2.96 -5.39 4.60
N ALA A 44 2.96 -4.99 3.34
CA ALA A 44 1.74 -5.01 2.52
C ALA A 44 1.23 -6.43 2.30
N LEU A 45 2.11 -7.37 2.00
CA LEU A 45 1.73 -8.78 1.84
C LEU A 45 1.15 -9.36 3.11
N LYS A 46 1.74 -9.04 4.25
CA LYS A 46 1.25 -9.50 5.54
C LYS A 46 -0.16 -8.99 5.81
N ALA A 47 -0.41 -7.72 5.50
CA ALA A 47 -1.74 -7.12 5.64
C ALA A 47 -2.74 -7.75 4.66
N PHE A 48 -2.31 -8.04 3.44
CA PHE A 48 -3.12 -8.73 2.44
C PHE A 48 -3.64 -10.07 2.96
N TYR A 49 -2.73 -10.90 3.46
CA TYR A 49 -3.11 -12.20 3.99
C TYR A 49 -4.00 -12.07 5.22
N HIS A 50 -3.71 -11.10 6.09
CA HIS A 50 -4.49 -10.90 7.30
C HIS A 50 -5.95 -10.56 6.98
N LEU A 51 -6.18 -9.64 6.05
CA LEU A 51 -7.55 -9.28 5.66
C LEU A 51 -8.26 -10.45 4.98
N THR A 52 -7.56 -11.15 4.09
CA THR A 52 -8.13 -12.28 3.38
C THR A 52 -8.55 -13.39 4.34
N GLU A 53 -7.71 -13.73 5.30
CA GLU A 53 -7.98 -14.79 6.26
C GLU A 53 -9.06 -14.41 7.28
N LYS A 54 -9.08 -13.17 7.73
CA LYS A 54 -10.00 -12.74 8.79
C LYS A 54 -11.36 -12.32 8.28
N GLU A 55 -11.41 -11.68 7.12
CA GLU A 55 -12.66 -11.10 6.60
C GLU A 55 -13.13 -11.73 5.29
N GLY A 56 -12.33 -12.61 4.70
CA GLY A 56 -12.67 -13.21 3.41
C GLY A 56 -12.64 -12.23 2.25
N ILE A 57 -11.98 -11.10 2.41
CA ILE A 57 -11.86 -10.07 1.38
C ILE A 57 -10.46 -10.10 0.79
N ILE A 58 -10.36 -10.19 -0.53
CA ILE A 58 -9.08 -10.14 -1.23
C ILE A 58 -8.87 -8.68 -1.69
N PRO A 59 -8.02 -7.91 -0.98
CA PRO A 59 -7.81 -6.52 -1.37
C PRO A 59 -6.83 -6.41 -2.52
N ALA A 60 -6.90 -5.31 -3.27
CA ALA A 60 -5.81 -4.96 -4.18
C ALA A 60 -4.55 -4.70 -3.37
N LEU A 61 -3.38 -4.90 -3.96
CA LEU A 61 -2.10 -4.65 -3.26
C LEU A 61 -1.94 -3.18 -2.87
N GLU A 62 -2.50 -2.27 -3.65
CA GLU A 62 -2.53 -0.86 -3.29
C GLU A 62 -3.25 -0.64 -1.95
N THR A 63 -4.41 -1.28 -1.77
CA THR A 63 -5.15 -1.22 -0.52
C THR A 63 -4.42 -1.93 0.61
N ALA A 64 -3.70 -3.00 0.30
CA ALA A 64 -2.91 -3.72 1.31
C ALA A 64 -1.85 -2.81 1.93
N HIS A 65 -1.28 -1.89 1.17
CA HIS A 65 -0.35 -0.89 1.72
C HIS A 65 -1.05 0.02 2.72
N ALA A 66 -2.27 0.48 2.41
CA ALA A 66 -3.05 1.29 3.34
C ALA A 66 -3.39 0.51 4.61
N LEU A 67 -3.77 -0.75 4.46
CA LEU A 67 -4.07 -1.62 5.61
C LEU A 67 -2.85 -1.81 6.51
N ALA A 68 -1.68 -2.03 5.90
CA ALA A 68 -0.44 -2.22 6.66
C ALA A 68 -0.15 -1.01 7.55
N TYR A 69 -0.31 0.19 7.00
CA TYR A 69 -0.11 1.41 7.78
C TYR A 69 -1.19 1.57 8.84
N ALA A 70 -2.45 1.28 8.50
CA ALA A 70 -3.55 1.35 9.46
C ALA A 70 -3.30 0.44 10.67
N PHE A 71 -2.78 -0.76 10.45
CA PHE A 71 -2.44 -1.67 11.55
C PHE A 71 -1.35 -1.09 12.44
N LYS A 72 -0.39 -0.38 11.87
CA LYS A 72 0.67 0.27 12.66
C LYS A 72 0.10 1.36 13.56
N ILE A 73 -0.72 2.26 13.00
CA ILE A 73 -1.25 3.39 13.78
C ILE A 73 -2.35 2.97 14.74
N ALA A 74 -3.07 1.87 14.46
CA ALA A 74 -4.13 1.38 15.33
C ALA A 74 -3.60 1.05 16.74
N LYS A 75 -2.35 0.63 16.83
CA LYS A 75 -1.72 0.32 18.11
C LYS A 75 -1.55 1.55 19.00
N THR A 76 -1.50 2.74 18.41
CA THR A 76 -1.28 4.00 19.13
C THR A 76 -2.51 4.90 19.17
N LYS A 77 -3.56 4.57 18.42
CA LYS A 77 -4.76 5.40 18.29
C LYS A 77 -5.94 4.74 18.98
N LYS A 78 -5.87 4.64 20.29
CA LYS A 78 -6.96 4.06 21.09
C LYS A 78 -8.20 4.94 21.02
N ASN A 79 -9.37 4.32 20.96
CA ASN A 79 -10.66 5.01 20.95
C ASN A 79 -10.85 5.93 19.72
N LYS A 80 -10.18 5.62 18.62
CA LYS A 80 -10.31 6.34 17.35
C LYS A 80 -10.85 5.42 16.27
N ASN A 81 -11.61 5.99 15.37
CA ASN A 81 -12.06 5.28 14.17
C ASN A 81 -11.06 5.52 13.04
N ILE A 82 -10.69 4.44 12.35
CA ILE A 82 -9.78 4.52 11.19
C ILE A 82 -10.57 4.09 9.96
N LEU A 83 -10.76 5.04 9.03
CA LEU A 83 -11.45 4.76 7.78
C LEU A 83 -10.42 4.41 6.72
N ILE A 84 -10.58 3.25 6.08
CA ILE A 84 -9.69 2.78 5.03
C ILE A 84 -10.48 2.67 3.74
N ASN A 85 -9.99 3.30 2.68
CA ASN A 85 -10.61 3.16 1.37
C ASN A 85 -10.17 1.84 0.75
N LEU A 86 -11.11 0.92 0.60
CA LEU A 86 -10.87 -0.36 -0.06
C LEU A 86 -11.02 -0.17 -1.57
N SER A 87 -9.94 0.22 -2.21
CA SER A 87 -9.91 0.53 -3.64
C SER A 87 -9.58 -0.72 -4.46
N GLY A 88 -10.41 -1.04 -5.44
CA GLY A 88 -10.18 -2.16 -6.35
C GLY A 88 -10.28 -3.54 -5.69
N ARG A 89 -9.86 -4.54 -6.45
CA ARG A 89 -9.88 -5.94 -6.00
C ARG A 89 -8.52 -6.58 -6.19
N GLY A 90 -8.23 -7.60 -5.36
CA GLY A 90 -6.95 -8.29 -5.39
C GLY A 90 -6.81 -9.36 -6.48
N ASP A 91 -7.88 -9.66 -7.22
CA ASP A 91 -7.86 -10.69 -8.26
C ASP A 91 -6.72 -10.47 -9.26
N LYS A 92 -6.46 -9.23 -9.62
CA LYS A 92 -5.41 -8.84 -10.55
C LYS A 92 -4.00 -9.14 -10.03
N ASP A 93 -3.85 -9.33 -8.72
CA ASP A 93 -2.56 -9.49 -8.07
C ASP A 93 -2.26 -10.94 -7.66
N ILE A 94 -3.17 -11.86 -7.91
CA ILE A 94 -3.05 -13.25 -7.45
C ILE A 94 -1.80 -13.92 -8.00
N ASP A 95 -1.52 -13.73 -9.29
CA ASP A 95 -0.34 -14.37 -9.91
C ASP A 95 0.96 -13.84 -9.33
N THR A 96 1.04 -12.54 -9.07
CA THR A 96 2.19 -11.90 -8.44
C THR A 96 2.43 -12.47 -7.05
N ILE A 97 1.38 -12.57 -6.24
CA ILE A 97 1.46 -13.08 -4.87
C ILE A 97 1.85 -14.55 -4.87
N ALA A 98 1.27 -15.34 -5.76
CA ALA A 98 1.59 -16.77 -5.86
C ALA A 98 3.05 -16.97 -6.26
N SER A 99 3.58 -16.14 -7.16
CA SER A 99 4.99 -16.20 -7.56
C SER A 99 5.91 -15.91 -6.38
N ILE A 100 5.60 -14.90 -5.58
CA ILE A 100 6.40 -14.54 -4.41
C ILE A 100 6.38 -15.70 -3.39
N LYS A 101 5.21 -16.26 -3.16
CA LYS A 101 5.06 -17.37 -2.21
C LYS A 101 5.86 -18.59 -2.66
N ARG A 102 5.86 -18.91 -3.96
CA ARG A 102 6.63 -20.03 -4.50
C ARG A 102 8.13 -19.81 -4.37
N MET A 103 8.59 -18.57 -4.50
CA MET A 103 10.01 -18.24 -4.37
C MET A 103 10.51 -18.40 -2.94
N LYS A 104 9.63 -18.38 -1.95
CA LYS A 104 9.98 -18.52 -0.52
C LYS A 104 9.94 -19.96 -0.03
N VAL A 105 9.44 -20.85 -0.86
CA VAL A 105 9.44 -22.28 -0.58
C VAL A 105 10.63 -22.94 -1.24
#